data_a6f79d8e81f0e2ba29357d4bb8571015
#
_entry.id   a6f79d8e81f0e2ba29357d4bb8571015
#
_cell.length_a   1.000
_cell.length_b   1.000
_cell.length_c   1.000
_cell.angle_alpha   90.00
_cell.angle_beta   90.00
_cell.angle_gamma   90.00
#
_symmetry.space_group_name_H-M   'P 1'
#
loop_
_entity.id
_entity.type
_entity.pdbx_description
1 polymer ?
#
loop_
_entity_poly.entity_id
_entity_poly.type
_entity_poly.pdbx_seq_one_letter_code
_entity_poly.pdbx_strand_id
1 'polypeptide(L)'
;MSRRGLGSVVGGLWCVIVMGVALMNGPISCRNGVTFPTDGSKDLPAERNAMTNTMKPLTPEEERVIVHRGTEPPFSGRFWNHFEPGIYGCRRCGRALYRSENKFDAGCGWPSFDAEVTGAVRRQPDPDGRRTEIVCAGCGAHLGHVFEGERMTPRNVRHCVNSLSLEFVPESALDLRFGRAVFAGGCFWGVDAAFQKVPGVIRTRVGYTGGGTTNPTYPEVCRGTTGHAEAVEVLYDEQVVSYDALARFFFEIHDPTQYHRQGPDIGEQYRSAIFYANETQKAAAERLMEQLRAKGLDVKTDLQPLGPFWLAEAYHQNYYERLGKNPSCVRRVSRFGDRPNDSVP
;
A
#
# COMPACT_ATOMS: atom_id res chain seq x y z
N MET A 1 -9.90 -28.25 65.55
CA MET A 1 -9.51 -27.11 66.38
C MET A 1 -9.71 -25.86 65.52
N SER A 2 -10.85 -25.22 65.52
CA SER A 2 -11.27 -24.09 66.40
C SER A 2 -10.35 -22.85 66.19
N ARG A 3 -10.78 -21.64 65.81
CA ARG A 3 -11.99 -20.81 65.95
C ARG A 3 -11.81 -19.61 65.03
N ARG A 4 -12.78 -19.10 64.26
CA ARG A 4 -13.80 -18.06 64.57
C ARG A 4 -13.28 -16.66 64.89
N GLY A 5 -13.86 -15.69 64.20
CA GLY A 5 -14.07 -14.29 64.56
C GLY A 5 -14.25 -13.45 63.30
N LEU A 6 -15.37 -13.07 62.79
CA LEU A 6 -16.52 -12.22 63.19
C LEU A 6 -16.19 -10.74 63.32
N GLY A 7 -16.84 -9.95 62.51
CA GLY A 7 -17.44 -8.66 62.83
C GLY A 7 -16.89 -7.51 61.95
N SER A 8 -17.59 -6.56 61.43
CA SER A 8 -18.94 -6.02 61.49
C SER A 8 -19.00 -4.90 60.45
N VAL A 9 -19.90 -4.83 59.56
CA VAL A 9 -21.08 -4.05 59.29
C VAL A 9 -21.09 -2.62 59.95
N VAL A 10 -21.35 -1.61 59.15
CA VAL A 10 -22.16 -0.39 59.28
C VAL A 10 -21.92 0.42 57.99
N GLY A 11 -22.80 0.73 57.08
CA GLY A 11 -24.09 1.33 57.27
C GLY A 11 -24.13 2.70 56.61
N GLY A 12 -24.76 2.81 55.48
CA GLY A 12 -25.88 3.66 55.19
C GLY A 12 -25.58 5.13 54.82
N LEU A 13 -26.03 5.60 53.71
CA LEU A 13 -27.10 6.59 53.66
C LEU A 13 -27.54 6.88 52.22
N TRP A 14 -28.80 6.66 51.97
CA TRP A 14 -29.57 7.11 50.81
C TRP A 14 -29.78 8.64 50.86
N CYS A 15 -29.72 9.30 49.70
CA CYS A 15 -30.45 10.54 49.51
C CYS A 15 -31.09 10.55 48.12
N VAL A 16 -32.39 10.26 48.14
CA VAL A 16 -33.32 10.51 47.04
C VAL A 16 -33.82 11.91 47.23
N ILE A 17 -33.76 12.79 46.25
CA ILE A 17 -34.59 13.97 46.14
C ILE A 17 -35.27 13.97 44.78
N VAL A 18 -36.60 13.84 44.84
CA VAL A 18 -37.57 14.01 43.74
C VAL A 18 -38.22 15.39 43.90
N MET A 19 -38.70 15.94 42.80
CA MET A 19 -39.55 17.13 42.57
C MET A 19 -38.78 18.42 42.25
N GLY A 20 -39.13 19.18 41.22
CA GLY A 20 -40.43 19.51 40.72
C GLY A 20 -40.39 20.26 39.38
N VAL A 21 -41.46 20.10 38.68
CA VAL A 21 -41.83 20.75 37.43
C VAL A 21 -42.04 22.25 37.61
N ALA A 22 -41.52 23.10 36.73
CA ALA A 22 -42.11 24.38 36.39
C ALA A 22 -41.76 24.81 34.98
N LEU A 23 -42.78 24.86 34.14
CA LEU A 23 -42.83 25.50 32.83
C LEU A 23 -42.70 27.03 33.02
N MET A 24 -41.78 27.68 32.32
CA MET A 24 -41.95 29.08 31.93
C MET A 24 -41.30 29.33 30.54
N ASN A 25 -42.16 29.72 29.62
CA ASN A 25 -41.85 30.28 28.31
C ASN A 25 -41.21 31.67 28.46
N GLY A 26 -40.13 31.90 27.67
CA GLY A 26 -39.62 33.25 27.46
C GLY A 26 -38.40 33.24 26.53
N PRO A 27 -38.39 34.02 25.46
CA PRO A 27 -37.29 33.95 24.50
C PRO A 27 -36.12 34.81 24.97
N ILE A 28 -34.97 34.16 25.17
CA ILE A 28 -33.69 34.88 25.34
C ILE A 28 -33.00 34.92 23.98
N SER A 29 -33.07 36.08 23.35
CA SER A 29 -32.27 36.48 22.21
C SER A 29 -30.82 36.71 22.66
N CYS A 30 -29.91 35.83 22.26
CA CYS A 30 -28.50 36.15 22.21
C CYS A 30 -28.04 36.18 20.74
N ARG A 31 -28.05 37.40 20.19
CA ARG A 31 -27.29 37.74 19.01
C ARG A 31 -25.80 37.69 19.38
N ASN A 32 -25.09 36.76 18.83
CA ASN A 32 -23.71 36.93 18.34
C ASN A 32 -23.52 35.89 17.24
N GLY A 33 -23.72 36.34 16.02
CA GLY A 33 -23.50 35.57 14.80
C GLY A 33 -22.01 35.42 14.58
N VAL A 34 -21.53 34.19 14.80
CA VAL A 34 -20.34 33.69 14.10
C VAL A 34 -20.87 32.83 12.98
N THR A 35 -21.02 33.45 11.82
CA THR A 35 -21.24 32.74 10.55
C THR A 35 -19.94 32.06 10.19
N PHE A 36 -19.93 30.72 10.29
CA PHE A 36 -18.93 29.92 9.57
C PHE A 36 -19.26 30.01 8.09
N PRO A 37 -18.30 30.39 7.23
CA PRO A 37 -18.53 30.35 5.80
C PRO A 37 -18.63 28.89 5.36
N THR A 38 -19.82 28.48 4.97
CA THR A 38 -20.06 27.34 4.12
C THR A 38 -19.77 27.79 2.70
N ASP A 39 -18.51 27.71 2.30
CA ASP A 39 -18.15 27.59 0.88
C ASP A 39 -16.67 27.23 0.76
N GLY A 40 -16.40 26.23 -0.05
CA GLY A 40 -15.06 25.79 -0.35
C GLY A 40 -14.99 24.30 -0.64
N SER A 41 -15.84 23.81 -1.58
CA SER A 41 -15.43 22.69 -2.42
C SER A 41 -14.10 23.11 -3.08
N LYS A 42 -12.98 22.87 -2.39
CA LYS A 42 -11.68 22.89 -3.05
C LYS A 42 -11.70 21.67 -3.96
N ASP A 43 -12.10 21.90 -5.20
CA ASP A 43 -11.74 21.08 -6.34
C ASP A 43 -10.24 20.86 -6.25
N LEU A 44 -9.87 19.66 -5.81
CA LEU A 44 -8.52 19.15 -6.00
C LEU A 44 -8.30 19.18 -7.52
N PRO A 45 -7.20 19.76 -8.02
CA PRO A 45 -6.98 19.87 -9.44
C PRO A 45 -7.05 18.49 -10.08
N ALA A 46 -8.03 18.30 -10.96
CA ALA A 46 -8.30 17.10 -11.74
C ALA A 46 -7.28 16.89 -12.87
N GLU A 47 -6.08 17.44 -12.73
CA GLU A 47 -4.98 17.25 -13.65
C GLU A 47 -3.75 16.71 -12.91
N ARG A 48 -3.81 15.40 -12.53
CA ARG A 48 -2.56 14.67 -12.54
C ARG A 48 -2.20 14.47 -14.02
N ASN A 49 -1.46 15.42 -14.56
CA ASN A 49 -0.78 15.27 -15.84
C ASN A 49 -0.15 13.88 -15.86
N ALA A 50 -0.43 13.11 -16.93
CA ALA A 50 0.37 11.95 -17.28
C ALA A 50 1.83 12.42 -17.18
N MET A 51 2.56 11.97 -16.13
CA MET A 51 3.94 12.36 -15.92
C MET A 51 4.74 11.83 -17.10
N THR A 52 5.00 12.72 -18.06
CA THR A 52 6.02 12.48 -19.05
C THR A 52 7.28 12.08 -18.28
N ASN A 53 7.92 11.01 -18.72
CA ASN A 53 9.16 10.46 -18.14
C ASN A 53 10.30 11.48 -18.35
N THR A 54 10.17 12.63 -17.69
CA THR A 54 11.06 13.78 -17.85
C THR A 54 12.27 13.57 -16.96
N MET A 55 13.42 13.30 -17.57
CA MET A 55 14.68 13.18 -16.87
C MET A 55 14.97 14.45 -16.08
N LYS A 56 15.20 14.32 -14.78
CA LYS A 56 15.56 15.45 -13.90
C LYS A 56 16.97 15.94 -14.25
N PRO A 57 17.22 17.26 -14.21
CA PRO A 57 18.56 17.79 -14.36
C PRO A 57 19.47 17.27 -13.25
N LEU A 58 20.71 16.99 -13.59
CA LEU A 58 21.73 16.49 -12.69
C LEU A 58 22.79 17.56 -12.45
N THR A 59 23.34 17.61 -11.24
CA THR A 59 24.57 18.35 -10.97
C THR A 59 25.77 17.66 -11.61
N PRO A 60 26.91 18.33 -11.81
CA PRO A 60 28.12 17.68 -12.34
C PRO A 60 28.57 16.46 -11.53
N GLU A 61 28.38 16.47 -10.21
CA GLU A 61 28.73 15.35 -9.35
C GLU A 61 27.76 14.19 -9.52
N GLU A 62 26.45 14.46 -9.57
CA GLU A 62 25.43 13.44 -9.87
C GLU A 62 25.65 12.86 -11.26
N GLU A 63 25.99 13.68 -12.26
CA GLU A 63 26.25 13.21 -13.63
C GLU A 63 27.46 12.26 -13.67
N ARG A 64 28.56 12.61 -12.96
CA ARG A 64 29.73 11.74 -12.84
C ARG A 64 29.37 10.35 -12.31
N VAL A 65 28.46 10.26 -11.31
CA VAL A 65 28.06 8.98 -10.73
C VAL A 65 26.99 8.30 -11.59
N ILE A 66 25.91 9.01 -11.95
CA ILE A 66 24.70 8.42 -12.54
C ILE A 66 24.88 8.07 -14.01
N VAL A 67 25.60 8.94 -14.77
CA VAL A 67 25.79 8.81 -16.22
C VAL A 67 27.14 8.14 -16.54
N HIS A 68 28.18 8.60 -15.88
CA HIS A 68 29.56 8.12 -16.14
C HIS A 68 30.00 6.97 -15.24
N ARG A 69 29.06 6.37 -14.49
CA ARG A 69 29.27 5.16 -13.66
C ARG A 69 30.37 5.34 -12.60
N GLY A 70 30.48 6.57 -12.07
CA GLY A 70 31.40 6.84 -10.97
C GLY A 70 30.86 6.28 -9.64
N THR A 71 31.70 6.43 -8.61
CA THR A 71 31.32 6.05 -7.24
C THR A 71 31.55 7.26 -6.33
N GLU A 72 30.62 7.56 -5.44
CA GLU A 72 30.83 8.56 -4.38
C GLU A 72 31.77 8.01 -3.29
N PRO A 73 32.50 8.83 -2.53
CA PRO A 73 33.30 8.37 -1.41
C PRO A 73 32.44 7.66 -0.34
N PRO A 74 32.94 6.63 0.35
CA PRO A 74 32.21 5.99 1.42
C PRO A 74 31.93 6.99 2.56
N PHE A 75 30.80 6.87 3.24
CA PHE A 75 30.34 7.70 4.35
C PHE A 75 30.09 9.19 4.00
N SER A 76 30.16 9.59 2.73
CA SER A 76 29.93 10.97 2.28
C SER A 76 28.52 11.23 1.81
N GLY A 77 27.82 10.21 1.35
CA GLY A 77 26.50 10.33 0.76
C GLY A 77 25.41 10.57 1.83
N ARG A 78 24.35 11.30 1.44
CA ARG A 78 23.30 11.68 2.40
C ARG A 78 22.46 10.52 2.93
N PHE A 79 22.46 9.35 2.27
CA PHE A 79 21.56 8.24 2.61
C PHE A 79 22.28 7.00 3.21
N TRP A 80 23.59 7.01 3.41
CA TRP A 80 24.27 5.85 3.98
C TRP A 80 23.75 5.51 5.38
N ASN A 81 23.50 6.51 6.21
CA ASN A 81 22.95 6.37 7.58
C ASN A 81 21.57 7.03 7.73
N HIS A 82 20.68 6.80 6.76
CA HIS A 82 19.32 7.35 6.74
C HIS A 82 18.32 6.19 6.79
N PHE A 83 17.51 6.10 7.85
CA PHE A 83 16.56 5.00 8.10
C PHE A 83 15.13 5.47 8.34
N GLU A 84 14.77 6.66 7.88
CA GLU A 84 13.39 7.13 7.95
C GLU A 84 12.46 6.26 7.09
N PRO A 85 11.21 6.02 7.55
CA PRO A 85 10.21 5.31 6.75
C PRO A 85 9.88 6.04 5.45
N GLY A 86 9.93 5.33 4.32
CA GLY A 86 9.62 5.88 3.02
C GLY A 86 10.18 5.07 1.86
N ILE A 87 10.25 5.71 0.69
CA ILE A 87 10.69 5.08 -0.56
C ILE A 87 11.91 5.82 -1.11
N TYR A 88 12.92 5.06 -1.50
CA TYR A 88 14.07 5.56 -2.25
C TYR A 88 13.78 5.42 -3.75
N GLY A 89 13.73 6.55 -4.44
CA GLY A 89 13.50 6.64 -5.88
C GLY A 89 14.79 6.91 -6.66
N CYS A 90 14.74 6.71 -7.97
CA CYS A 90 15.81 7.08 -8.88
C CYS A 90 15.96 8.60 -8.95
N ARG A 91 17.14 9.14 -8.65
CA ARG A 91 17.42 10.59 -8.71
C ARG A 91 17.15 11.18 -10.10
N ARG A 92 17.39 10.41 -11.17
CA ARG A 92 17.26 10.86 -12.55
C ARG A 92 15.83 10.89 -13.07
N CYS A 93 15.04 9.82 -12.84
CA CYS A 93 13.69 9.70 -13.41
C CYS A 93 12.56 9.62 -12.36
N GLY A 94 12.87 9.50 -11.07
CA GLY A 94 11.90 9.45 -9.99
C GLY A 94 11.20 8.12 -9.77
N ARG A 95 11.51 7.07 -10.56
CA ARG A 95 10.96 5.72 -10.39
C ARG A 95 11.28 5.16 -9.01
N ALA A 96 10.31 4.57 -8.32
CA ALA A 96 10.52 3.88 -7.04
C ALA A 96 11.51 2.72 -7.23
N LEU A 97 12.55 2.64 -6.38
CA LEU A 97 13.60 1.63 -6.46
C LEU A 97 13.64 0.72 -5.24
N TYR A 98 13.62 1.30 -4.04
CA TYR A 98 13.78 0.56 -2.78
C TYR A 98 12.85 1.10 -1.70
N ARG A 99 12.42 0.19 -0.81
CA ARG A 99 11.67 0.52 0.40
C ARG A 99 12.63 0.67 1.58
N SER A 100 12.34 1.59 2.49
CA SER A 100 13.14 1.78 3.70
C SER A 100 13.22 0.52 4.58
N GLU A 101 12.19 -0.31 4.58
CA GLU A 101 12.14 -1.59 5.31
C GLU A 101 13.13 -2.65 4.79
N ASN A 102 13.61 -2.49 3.55
CA ASN A 102 14.64 -3.36 2.96
C ASN A 102 16.05 -2.80 3.14
N LYS A 103 16.18 -1.61 3.78
CA LYS A 103 17.46 -0.98 4.03
C LYS A 103 18.09 -1.53 5.32
N PHE A 104 19.39 -1.80 5.27
CA PHE A 104 20.16 -2.24 6.43
C PHE A 104 21.54 -1.59 6.45
N ASP A 105 22.18 -1.57 7.62
CA ASP A 105 23.54 -1.10 7.77
C ASP A 105 24.53 -2.23 7.44
N ALA A 106 25.25 -2.08 6.33
CA ALA A 106 26.31 -3.01 5.93
C ALA A 106 27.71 -2.57 6.40
N GLY A 107 27.82 -1.44 7.10
CA GLY A 107 29.10 -0.88 7.56
C GLY A 107 30.02 -0.41 6.44
N CYS A 108 29.55 -0.37 5.18
CA CYS A 108 30.38 -0.09 4.00
C CYS A 108 30.42 1.38 3.60
N GLY A 109 29.60 2.23 4.20
CA GLY A 109 29.52 3.67 3.92
C GLY A 109 28.65 4.07 2.74
N TRP A 110 27.88 3.14 2.17
CA TRP A 110 26.86 3.38 1.16
C TRP A 110 25.52 2.80 1.58
N PRO A 111 24.38 3.36 1.11
CA PRO A 111 23.06 2.75 1.27
C PRO A 111 23.04 1.31 0.81
N SER A 112 22.58 0.40 1.66
CA SER A 112 22.50 -1.03 1.36
C SER A 112 21.07 -1.55 1.53
N PHE A 113 20.59 -2.30 0.53
CA PHE A 113 19.23 -2.85 0.51
C PHE A 113 19.29 -4.35 0.18
N ASP A 114 18.43 -5.15 0.78
CA ASP A 114 18.35 -6.58 0.53
C ASP A 114 17.25 -6.98 -0.47
N ALA A 115 16.41 -6.04 -0.90
CA ALA A 115 15.45 -6.21 -1.98
C ALA A 115 15.11 -4.87 -2.64
N GLU A 116 14.83 -4.92 -3.93
CA GLU A 116 14.28 -3.83 -4.73
C GLU A 116 12.75 -3.89 -4.83
N VAL A 117 12.13 -2.80 -5.27
CA VAL A 117 10.76 -2.79 -5.79
C VAL A 117 10.74 -3.67 -7.05
N THR A 118 9.78 -4.58 -7.16
CA THR A 118 9.70 -5.57 -8.23
C THR A 118 9.85 -4.93 -9.62
N GLY A 119 10.87 -5.37 -10.36
CA GLY A 119 11.17 -4.88 -11.71
C GLY A 119 11.73 -3.46 -11.80
N ALA A 120 12.13 -2.85 -10.66
CA ALA A 120 12.66 -1.48 -10.65
C ALA A 120 14.15 -1.39 -11.01
N VAL A 121 14.89 -2.47 -10.79
CA VAL A 121 16.34 -2.54 -10.99
C VAL A 121 16.68 -3.60 -12.02
N ARG A 122 17.60 -3.29 -12.92
CA ARG A 122 18.19 -4.23 -13.87
C ARG A 122 19.63 -4.50 -13.49
N ARG A 123 20.02 -5.77 -13.53
CA ARG A 123 21.40 -6.25 -13.30
C ARG A 123 22.09 -6.45 -14.64
N GLN A 124 23.36 -6.08 -14.72
CA GLN A 124 24.19 -6.27 -15.91
C GLN A 124 25.67 -6.45 -15.52
N PRO A 125 26.48 -7.13 -16.35
CA PRO A 125 27.91 -7.23 -16.09
C PRO A 125 28.56 -5.85 -16.02
N ASP A 126 29.39 -5.61 -15.00
CA ASP A 126 30.23 -4.41 -14.94
C ASP A 126 31.38 -4.54 -15.97
N PRO A 127 31.79 -3.45 -16.65
CA PRO A 127 32.94 -3.46 -17.54
C PRO A 127 34.24 -3.99 -16.92
N ASP A 128 34.36 -4.00 -15.60
CA ASP A 128 35.52 -4.56 -14.89
C ASP A 128 35.58 -6.12 -14.95
N GLY A 129 34.51 -6.76 -15.43
CA GLY A 129 34.40 -8.21 -15.57
C GLY A 129 34.32 -8.99 -14.24
N ARG A 130 34.19 -8.31 -13.12
CA ARG A 130 34.20 -8.92 -11.77
C ARG A 130 32.93 -8.69 -10.99
N ARG A 131 32.28 -7.54 -11.20
CA ARG A 131 31.09 -7.12 -10.44
C ARG A 131 29.84 -7.20 -11.30
N THR A 132 28.69 -7.18 -10.64
CA THR A 132 27.40 -7.02 -11.29
C THR A 132 26.88 -5.61 -11.00
N GLU A 133 26.85 -4.78 -12.03
CA GLU A 133 26.28 -3.43 -11.99
C GLU A 133 24.76 -3.51 -11.84
N ILE A 134 24.19 -2.60 -11.06
CA ILE A 134 22.77 -2.36 -10.98
C ILE A 134 22.42 -0.99 -11.53
N VAL A 135 21.39 -0.95 -12.38
CA VAL A 135 20.90 0.27 -13.02
C VAL A 135 19.39 0.41 -12.86
N CYS A 136 18.89 1.63 -12.87
CA CYS A 136 17.44 1.89 -12.91
C CYS A 136 16.82 1.27 -14.17
N ALA A 137 15.83 0.38 -14.01
CA ALA A 137 15.18 -0.27 -15.14
C ALA A 137 14.40 0.72 -16.03
N GLY A 138 14.01 1.89 -15.51
CA GLY A 138 13.28 2.91 -16.27
C GLY A 138 14.17 3.76 -17.16
N CYS A 139 15.32 4.23 -16.66
CA CYS A 139 16.15 5.20 -17.38
C CYS A 139 17.61 4.78 -17.60
N GLY A 140 18.04 3.62 -17.12
CA GLY A 140 19.41 3.15 -17.23
C GLY A 140 20.43 3.88 -16.35
N ALA A 141 20.00 4.75 -15.43
CA ALA A 141 20.88 5.44 -14.49
C ALA A 141 21.68 4.42 -13.66
N HIS A 142 23.00 4.63 -13.56
CA HIS A 142 23.84 3.82 -12.69
C HIS A 142 23.42 3.99 -11.24
N LEU A 143 23.23 2.89 -10.53
CA LEU A 143 22.87 2.91 -9.10
C LEU A 143 24.06 2.48 -8.23
N GLY A 144 24.79 1.48 -8.63
CA GLY A 144 25.87 0.84 -7.90
C GLY A 144 26.07 -0.62 -8.32
N HIS A 145 26.24 -1.50 -7.34
CA HIS A 145 26.51 -2.92 -7.58
C HIS A 145 25.72 -3.82 -6.67
N VAL A 146 25.45 -5.05 -7.10
CA VAL A 146 24.83 -6.08 -6.26
C VAL A 146 25.85 -7.14 -5.90
N PHE A 147 25.79 -7.59 -4.64
CA PHE A 147 26.62 -8.62 -4.04
C PHE A 147 25.72 -9.73 -3.49
N GLU A 148 26.11 -10.97 -3.69
CA GLU A 148 25.40 -12.15 -3.22
C GLU A 148 26.34 -13.03 -2.39
N GLY A 149 25.80 -13.76 -1.41
CA GLY A 149 26.57 -14.70 -0.62
C GLY A 149 27.28 -14.11 0.61
N GLU A 150 27.12 -12.81 0.90
CA GLU A 150 27.74 -12.15 2.06
C GLU A 150 27.05 -12.49 3.40
N ARG A 151 25.85 -13.08 3.38
CA ARG A 151 25.07 -13.53 4.55
C ARG A 151 24.76 -12.43 5.57
N MET A 152 24.62 -11.19 5.11
CA MET A 152 24.29 -10.04 5.97
C MET A 152 22.78 -9.99 6.31
N THR A 153 21.92 -10.54 5.47
CA THR A 153 20.48 -10.63 5.66
C THR A 153 19.97 -12.03 5.28
N PRO A 154 18.75 -12.42 5.70
CA PRO A 154 18.16 -13.70 5.29
C PRO A 154 18.04 -13.89 3.77
N ARG A 155 17.88 -12.79 3.00
CA ARG A 155 17.82 -12.84 1.53
C ARG A 155 19.17 -13.05 0.87
N ASN A 156 20.25 -12.85 1.62
CA ASN A 156 21.63 -13.08 1.17
C ASN A 156 22.00 -12.31 -0.11
N VAL A 157 21.40 -11.13 -0.29
CA VAL A 157 21.64 -10.19 -1.38
C VAL A 157 21.86 -8.80 -0.79
N ARG A 158 22.80 -8.05 -1.34
CA ARG A 158 23.03 -6.66 -0.99
C ARG A 158 23.17 -5.81 -2.24
N HIS A 159 22.23 -4.90 -2.44
CA HIS A 159 22.34 -3.80 -3.38
C HIS A 159 23.09 -2.66 -2.71
N CYS A 160 24.35 -2.42 -3.08
CA CYS A 160 25.17 -1.31 -2.61
C CYS A 160 24.99 -0.13 -3.57
N VAL A 161 24.33 0.93 -3.11
CA VAL A 161 23.81 2.00 -3.97
C VAL A 161 24.47 3.33 -3.63
N ASN A 162 24.83 4.13 -4.64
CA ASN A 162 25.27 5.49 -4.42
C ASN A 162 24.12 6.38 -3.93
N SER A 163 24.32 7.15 -2.88
CA SER A 163 23.33 8.13 -2.40
C SER A 163 22.97 9.15 -3.48
N LEU A 164 23.96 9.57 -4.29
CA LEU A 164 23.75 10.49 -5.41
C LEU A 164 22.81 9.95 -6.49
N SER A 165 22.64 8.63 -6.57
CA SER A 165 21.71 7.98 -7.50
C SER A 165 20.27 7.88 -6.95
N LEU A 166 20.06 8.32 -5.71
CA LEU A 166 18.79 8.21 -5.00
C LEU A 166 18.15 9.57 -4.69
N GLU A 167 16.83 9.57 -4.63
CA GLU A 167 16.01 10.57 -3.93
C GLU A 167 15.15 9.82 -2.88
N PHE A 168 14.66 10.54 -1.89
CA PHE A 168 13.85 9.96 -0.82
C PHE A 168 12.48 10.62 -0.76
N VAL A 169 11.44 9.80 -0.67
CA VAL A 169 10.04 10.21 -0.47
C VAL A 169 9.61 9.68 0.89
N PRO A 170 9.37 10.54 1.88
CA PRO A 170 8.96 10.11 3.21
C PRO A 170 7.56 9.49 3.19
N GLU A 171 7.24 8.65 4.17
CA GLU A 171 5.95 7.95 4.31
C GLU A 171 4.76 8.92 4.18
N SER A 172 4.86 10.11 4.79
CA SER A 172 3.82 11.15 4.77
C SER A 172 3.53 11.77 3.40
N ALA A 173 4.41 11.57 2.42
CA ALA A 173 4.29 12.12 1.07
C ALA A 173 4.00 11.06 -0.01
N LEU A 174 3.85 9.79 0.37
CA LEU A 174 3.68 8.71 -0.61
C LEU A 174 2.41 8.87 -1.45
N ASP A 175 1.28 9.23 -0.83
CA ASP A 175 0.00 9.43 -1.53
C ASP A 175 0.00 10.63 -2.49
N LEU A 176 0.94 11.58 -2.31
CA LEU A 176 1.14 12.70 -3.21
C LEU A 176 1.98 12.32 -4.43
N ARG A 177 2.79 11.27 -4.32
CA ARG A 177 3.79 10.91 -5.33
C ARG A 177 3.43 9.66 -6.11
N PHE A 178 2.71 8.72 -5.51
CA PHE A 178 2.38 7.41 -6.07
C PHE A 178 0.87 7.17 -6.08
N GLY A 179 0.42 6.29 -6.96
CA GLY A 179 -0.96 5.87 -7.02
C GLY A 179 -1.33 4.93 -5.88
N ARG A 180 -2.60 4.98 -5.46
CA ARG A 180 -3.19 4.09 -4.46
C ARG A 180 -4.42 3.40 -5.02
N ALA A 181 -4.53 2.09 -4.85
CA ALA A 181 -5.70 1.29 -5.22
C ALA A 181 -6.08 0.35 -4.07
N VAL A 182 -7.36 0.02 -3.93
CA VAL A 182 -7.85 -0.90 -2.89
C VAL A 182 -8.81 -1.92 -3.49
N PHE A 183 -8.51 -3.20 -3.29
CA PHE A 183 -9.22 -4.33 -3.86
C PHE A 183 -9.56 -5.38 -2.78
N ALA A 184 -10.75 -5.98 -2.89
CA ALA A 184 -11.17 -7.12 -2.09
C ALA A 184 -11.60 -8.26 -3.02
N GLY A 185 -10.97 -9.43 -2.92
CA GLY A 185 -11.20 -10.57 -3.83
C GLY A 185 -11.02 -11.92 -3.12
N GLY A 186 -11.66 -12.10 -1.96
CA GLY A 186 -11.51 -13.26 -1.09
C GLY A 186 -10.46 -13.04 -0.02
N CYS A 187 -9.86 -14.15 0.48
CA CYS A 187 -8.80 -14.08 1.47
C CYS A 187 -7.65 -13.16 1.02
N PHE A 188 -7.41 -12.10 1.79
CA PHE A 188 -6.45 -11.05 1.42
C PHE A 188 -5.00 -11.53 1.32
N TRP A 189 -4.61 -12.66 1.97
CA TRP A 189 -3.25 -13.19 1.86
C TRP A 189 -2.87 -13.59 0.41
N GLY A 190 -3.83 -14.21 -0.30
CA GLY A 190 -3.60 -14.62 -1.70
C GLY A 190 -3.53 -13.42 -2.64
N VAL A 191 -4.44 -12.47 -2.47
CA VAL A 191 -4.51 -11.24 -3.25
C VAL A 191 -3.26 -10.39 -3.02
N ASP A 192 -2.81 -10.24 -1.77
CA ASP A 192 -1.58 -9.56 -1.38
C ASP A 192 -0.36 -10.14 -2.10
N ALA A 193 -0.15 -11.46 -1.96
CA ALA A 193 0.98 -12.15 -2.59
C ALA A 193 0.97 -12.08 -4.12
N ALA A 194 -0.21 -11.95 -4.74
CA ALA A 194 -0.32 -11.77 -6.18
C ALA A 194 0.11 -10.35 -6.60
N PHE A 195 -0.38 -9.32 -5.92
CA PHE A 195 -0.01 -7.92 -6.22
C PHE A 195 1.46 -7.61 -5.97
N GLN A 196 2.09 -8.21 -4.96
CA GLN A 196 3.53 -8.04 -4.67
C GLN A 196 4.44 -8.42 -5.83
N LYS A 197 3.97 -9.29 -6.73
CA LYS A 197 4.73 -9.75 -7.91
C LYS A 197 4.59 -8.82 -9.12
N VAL A 198 3.67 -7.88 -9.09
CA VAL A 198 3.40 -6.97 -10.22
C VAL A 198 4.50 -5.90 -10.31
N PRO A 199 5.22 -5.79 -11.43
CA PRO A 199 6.17 -4.71 -11.64
C PRO A 199 5.51 -3.33 -11.46
N GLY A 200 6.16 -2.46 -10.69
CA GLY A 200 5.60 -1.14 -10.36
C GLY A 200 4.73 -1.10 -9.11
N VAL A 201 4.32 -2.23 -8.54
CA VAL A 201 3.76 -2.26 -7.19
C VAL A 201 4.89 -2.03 -6.19
N ILE A 202 4.79 -0.93 -5.46
CA ILE A 202 5.79 -0.50 -4.50
C ILE A 202 5.61 -1.23 -3.17
N ARG A 203 4.37 -1.29 -2.68
CA ARG A 203 4.00 -1.92 -1.41
C ARG A 203 2.55 -2.34 -1.43
N THR A 204 2.24 -3.41 -0.74
CA THR A 204 0.88 -3.82 -0.41
C THR A 204 0.68 -3.81 1.10
N ARG A 205 -0.55 -3.59 1.55
CA ARG A 205 -0.97 -3.73 2.95
C ARG A 205 -2.33 -4.42 2.98
N VAL A 206 -2.49 -5.39 3.86
CA VAL A 206 -3.80 -6.04 4.07
C VAL A 206 -4.55 -5.37 5.19
N GLY A 207 -5.87 -5.30 5.07
CA GLY A 207 -6.73 -4.60 6.03
C GLY A 207 -8.21 -4.81 5.79
N TYR A 208 -9.00 -3.97 6.41
CA TYR A 208 -10.47 -4.04 6.43
C TYR A 208 -11.06 -2.72 5.97
N THR A 209 -12.04 -2.75 5.06
CA THR A 209 -12.73 -1.54 4.58
C THR A 209 -14.13 -1.84 4.07
N GLY A 210 -14.94 -0.80 3.83
CA GLY A 210 -16.29 -0.91 3.26
C GLY A 210 -17.37 -1.25 4.28
N GLY A 211 -17.04 -1.39 5.58
CA GLY A 211 -17.97 -1.64 6.67
C GLY A 211 -18.22 -0.42 7.56
N GLY A 212 -19.08 -0.59 8.56
CA GLY A 212 -19.48 0.48 9.47
C GLY A 212 -18.73 0.52 10.81
N THR A 213 -18.00 -0.52 11.17
CA THR A 213 -17.30 -0.61 12.46
C THR A 213 -15.96 0.12 12.39
N THR A 214 -15.71 0.97 13.38
CA THR A 214 -14.43 1.68 13.53
C THR A 214 -13.38 0.77 14.14
N ASN A 215 -12.18 0.74 13.56
CA ASN A 215 -11.02 -0.03 14.01
C ASN A 215 -11.37 -1.50 14.37
N PRO A 216 -11.94 -2.28 13.41
CA PRO A 216 -12.34 -3.64 13.66
C PRO A 216 -11.12 -4.54 13.88
N THR A 217 -11.30 -5.58 14.69
CA THR A 217 -10.33 -6.67 14.85
C THR A 217 -10.66 -7.83 13.91
N TYR A 218 -9.68 -8.68 13.58
CA TYR A 218 -9.89 -9.88 12.75
C TYR A 218 -11.03 -10.78 13.25
N PRO A 219 -11.14 -11.12 14.58
CA PRO A 219 -12.26 -11.91 15.07
C PRO A 219 -13.63 -11.25 14.86
N GLU A 220 -13.73 -9.92 14.87
CA GLU A 220 -14.99 -9.20 14.60
C GLU A 220 -15.37 -9.27 13.13
N VAL A 221 -14.40 -9.10 12.23
CA VAL A 221 -14.61 -9.24 10.78
C VAL A 221 -15.03 -10.67 10.44
N CYS A 222 -14.37 -11.69 11.02
CA CYS A 222 -14.71 -13.10 10.80
C CYS A 222 -16.13 -13.47 11.27
N ARG A 223 -16.69 -12.77 12.26
CA ARG A 223 -18.10 -12.95 12.66
C ARG A 223 -19.11 -12.43 11.64
N GLY A 224 -18.67 -11.68 10.62
CA GLY A 224 -19.55 -11.13 9.58
C GLY A 224 -20.49 -10.01 10.04
N THR A 225 -20.21 -9.37 11.19
CA THR A 225 -21.09 -8.34 11.78
C THR A 225 -20.59 -6.91 11.55
N THR A 226 -19.41 -6.74 10.98
CA THR A 226 -18.77 -5.43 10.79
C THR A 226 -19.12 -4.78 9.43
N GLY A 227 -19.56 -5.58 8.44
CA GLY A 227 -19.74 -5.17 7.05
C GLY A 227 -18.44 -4.92 6.30
N HIS A 228 -17.27 -5.09 6.94
CA HIS A 228 -15.97 -4.92 6.28
C HIS A 228 -15.64 -6.09 5.36
N ALA A 229 -14.96 -5.79 4.25
CA ALA A 229 -14.28 -6.79 3.44
C ALA A 229 -12.81 -6.91 3.87
N GLU A 230 -12.25 -8.13 3.77
CA GLU A 230 -10.82 -8.32 3.68
C GLU A 230 -10.31 -7.69 2.40
N ALA A 231 -9.42 -6.71 2.50
CA ALA A 231 -8.97 -5.92 1.37
C ALA A 231 -7.45 -5.74 1.34
N VAL A 232 -6.93 -5.49 0.15
CA VAL A 232 -5.52 -5.18 -0.10
C VAL A 232 -5.41 -3.76 -0.63
N GLU A 233 -4.66 -2.94 0.08
CA GLU A 233 -4.21 -1.63 -0.38
C GLU A 233 -2.92 -1.82 -1.19
N VAL A 234 -2.88 -1.26 -2.38
CA VAL A 234 -1.76 -1.34 -3.32
C VAL A 234 -1.24 0.07 -3.57
N LEU A 235 -0.02 0.35 -3.12
CA LEU A 235 0.74 1.54 -3.48
C LEU A 235 1.56 1.22 -4.74
N TYR A 236 1.44 2.02 -5.80
CA TYR A 236 2.07 1.71 -7.09
C TYR A 236 2.65 2.93 -7.79
N ASP A 237 3.69 2.71 -8.59
CA ASP A 237 4.31 3.73 -9.44
C ASP A 237 3.55 3.84 -10.77
N GLU A 238 2.82 4.95 -10.95
CA GLU A 238 2.03 5.23 -12.14
C GLU A 238 2.87 5.35 -13.43
N GLN A 239 4.19 5.55 -13.30
CA GLN A 239 5.11 5.51 -14.45
C GLN A 239 5.37 4.08 -14.94
N VAL A 240 5.06 3.06 -14.15
CA VAL A 240 5.36 1.65 -14.43
C VAL A 240 4.10 0.85 -14.72
N VAL A 241 3.08 1.02 -13.88
CA VAL A 241 1.82 0.29 -14.00
C VAL A 241 0.63 1.24 -13.81
N SER A 242 -0.36 1.14 -14.68
CA SER A 242 -1.56 1.95 -14.58
C SER A 242 -2.59 1.32 -13.62
N TYR A 243 -3.50 2.15 -13.09
CA TYR A 243 -4.66 1.63 -12.34
C TYR A 243 -5.49 0.64 -13.17
N ASP A 244 -5.67 0.89 -14.47
CA ASP A 244 -6.39 0.00 -15.38
C ASP A 244 -5.76 -1.40 -15.43
N ALA A 245 -4.43 -1.47 -15.52
CA ALA A 245 -3.69 -2.73 -15.52
C ALA A 245 -3.84 -3.48 -14.18
N LEU A 246 -3.78 -2.76 -13.04
CA LEU A 246 -4.02 -3.35 -11.72
C LEU A 246 -5.46 -3.86 -11.55
N ALA A 247 -6.46 -3.09 -11.99
CA ALA A 247 -7.85 -3.50 -11.92
C ALA A 247 -8.17 -4.69 -12.85
N ARG A 248 -7.54 -4.78 -14.04
CA ARG A 248 -7.60 -5.98 -14.90
C ARG A 248 -7.00 -7.17 -14.20
N PHE A 249 -5.81 -7.02 -13.67
CA PHE A 249 -5.13 -8.07 -12.92
C PHE A 249 -5.97 -8.55 -11.74
N PHE A 250 -6.58 -7.63 -10.98
CA PHE A 250 -7.52 -7.98 -9.92
C PHE A 250 -8.64 -8.90 -10.41
N PHE A 251 -9.31 -8.55 -11.52
CA PHE A 251 -10.36 -9.38 -12.11
C PHE A 251 -9.85 -10.72 -12.67
N GLU A 252 -8.56 -10.85 -12.93
CA GLU A 252 -7.96 -12.08 -13.44
C GLU A 252 -7.47 -13.03 -12.34
N ILE A 253 -7.26 -12.53 -11.11
CA ILE A 253 -6.74 -13.34 -9.99
C ILE A 253 -7.82 -13.86 -9.04
N HIS A 254 -9.09 -13.50 -9.23
CA HIS A 254 -10.22 -14.01 -8.46
C HIS A 254 -11.43 -14.25 -9.38
N ASP A 255 -12.48 -14.87 -8.85
CA ASP A 255 -13.73 -15.07 -9.58
C ASP A 255 -14.73 -13.95 -9.25
N PRO A 256 -14.97 -12.98 -10.17
CA PRO A 256 -15.85 -11.84 -9.93
C PRO A 256 -17.34 -12.21 -9.96
N THR A 257 -17.70 -13.47 -10.23
CA THR A 257 -19.10 -13.92 -10.33
C THR A 257 -19.64 -14.48 -9.00
N GLN A 258 -18.77 -14.67 -8.00
CA GLN A 258 -19.17 -15.21 -6.70
C GLN A 258 -19.68 -14.10 -5.77
N TYR A 259 -20.83 -14.37 -5.14
CA TYR A 259 -21.47 -13.45 -4.22
C TYR A 259 -21.15 -13.83 -2.77
N HIS A 260 -20.64 -12.90 -1.97
CA HIS A 260 -20.27 -13.05 -0.56
C HIS A 260 -19.42 -14.31 -0.29
N ARG A 261 -18.55 -14.64 -1.21
CA ARG A 261 -17.57 -15.73 -1.07
C ARG A 261 -16.49 -15.64 -2.12
N GLN A 262 -15.40 -16.38 -1.92
CA GLN A 262 -14.40 -16.64 -2.94
C GLN A 262 -13.83 -18.06 -2.77
N GLY A 263 -14.12 -18.94 -3.72
CA GLY A 263 -13.72 -20.34 -3.63
C GLY A 263 -14.28 -21.02 -2.37
N PRO A 264 -13.42 -21.58 -1.50
CA PRO A 264 -13.84 -22.22 -0.24
C PRO A 264 -14.24 -21.22 0.85
N ASP A 265 -13.79 -19.97 0.77
CA ASP A 265 -14.01 -18.96 1.80
C ASP A 265 -15.42 -18.37 1.64
N ILE A 266 -16.28 -18.57 2.64
CA ILE A 266 -17.69 -18.15 2.63
C ILE A 266 -17.90 -17.08 3.69
N GLY A 267 -18.50 -15.96 3.30
CA GLY A 267 -18.83 -14.83 4.15
C GLY A 267 -18.72 -13.50 3.40
N GLU A 268 -19.43 -12.49 3.89
CA GLU A 268 -19.45 -11.14 3.31
C GLU A 268 -18.04 -10.51 3.29
N GLN A 269 -17.20 -10.84 4.26
CA GLN A 269 -15.80 -10.38 4.33
C GLN A 269 -14.95 -10.85 3.14
N TYR A 270 -15.35 -11.90 2.45
CA TYR A 270 -14.66 -12.46 1.27
C TYR A 270 -15.30 -12.04 -0.06
N ARG A 271 -16.18 -11.02 -0.04
CA ARG A 271 -16.81 -10.53 -1.26
C ARG A 271 -15.82 -9.92 -2.24
N SER A 272 -16.17 -9.94 -3.51
CA SER A 272 -15.47 -9.18 -4.54
C SER A 272 -15.87 -7.70 -4.46
N ALA A 273 -14.89 -6.80 -4.28
CA ALA A 273 -15.16 -5.36 -4.28
C ALA A 273 -13.95 -4.54 -4.77
N ILE A 274 -14.25 -3.41 -5.37
CA ILE A 274 -13.30 -2.34 -5.71
C ILE A 274 -13.68 -1.09 -4.92
N PHE A 275 -12.72 -0.53 -4.19
CA PHE A 275 -12.90 0.72 -3.45
C PHE A 275 -12.14 1.84 -4.17
N TYR A 276 -12.86 2.68 -4.91
CA TYR A 276 -12.26 3.72 -5.73
C TYR A 276 -11.95 4.99 -4.94
N ALA A 277 -10.78 5.57 -5.18
CA ALA A 277 -10.33 6.81 -4.54
C ALA A 277 -10.76 8.07 -5.30
N ASN A 278 -11.13 7.95 -6.58
CA ASN A 278 -11.53 9.05 -7.44
C ASN A 278 -12.36 8.57 -8.64
N GLU A 279 -12.96 9.50 -9.38
CA GLU A 279 -13.82 9.21 -10.53
C GLU A 279 -13.07 8.51 -11.68
N THR A 280 -11.79 8.76 -11.87
CA THR A 280 -10.99 8.06 -12.90
C THR A 280 -10.88 6.56 -12.59
N GLN A 281 -10.66 6.19 -11.32
CA GLN A 281 -10.63 4.80 -10.89
C GLN A 281 -12.01 4.15 -11.03
N LYS A 282 -13.08 4.88 -10.64
CA LYS A 282 -14.46 4.42 -10.78
C LYS A 282 -14.80 4.10 -12.24
N ALA A 283 -14.57 5.06 -13.13
CA ALA A 283 -14.84 4.89 -14.56
C ALA A 283 -14.05 3.72 -15.18
N ALA A 284 -12.79 3.53 -14.77
CA ALA A 284 -11.99 2.39 -15.21
C ALA A 284 -12.58 1.05 -14.72
N ALA A 285 -12.99 0.97 -13.45
CA ALA A 285 -13.62 -0.22 -12.88
C ALA A 285 -14.96 -0.54 -13.56
N GLU A 286 -15.84 0.46 -13.72
CA GLU A 286 -17.13 0.30 -14.41
C GLU A 286 -16.97 -0.23 -15.83
N ARG A 287 -16.03 0.34 -16.59
CA ARG A 287 -15.72 -0.11 -17.96
C ARG A 287 -15.22 -1.57 -17.99
N LEU A 288 -14.38 -1.97 -17.06
CA LEU A 288 -13.89 -3.35 -16.97
C LEU A 288 -15.00 -4.33 -16.59
N MET A 289 -15.85 -3.96 -15.62
CA MET A 289 -17.03 -4.77 -15.24
C MET A 289 -17.98 -4.94 -16.42
N GLU A 290 -18.22 -3.89 -17.21
CA GLU A 290 -19.06 -3.95 -18.41
C GLU A 290 -18.45 -4.88 -19.48
N GLN A 291 -17.13 -4.82 -19.69
CA GLN A 291 -16.44 -5.75 -20.60
C GLN A 291 -16.62 -7.22 -20.16
N LEU A 292 -16.60 -7.50 -18.86
CA LEU A 292 -16.83 -8.85 -18.35
C LEU A 292 -18.30 -9.28 -18.53
N ARG A 293 -19.26 -8.40 -18.28
CA ARG A 293 -20.69 -8.64 -18.51
C ARG A 293 -20.99 -8.90 -20.00
N ALA A 294 -20.37 -8.11 -20.89
CA ALA A 294 -20.50 -8.31 -22.35
C ALA A 294 -19.94 -9.67 -22.81
N LYS A 295 -19.06 -10.30 -22.04
CA LYS A 295 -18.57 -11.67 -22.25
C LYS A 295 -19.43 -12.74 -21.57
N GLY A 296 -20.57 -12.36 -20.99
CA GLY A 296 -21.53 -13.28 -20.37
C GLY A 296 -21.22 -13.61 -18.90
N LEU A 297 -20.30 -12.89 -18.22
CA LEU A 297 -20.08 -13.09 -16.81
C LEU A 297 -21.11 -12.32 -15.96
N ASP A 298 -21.70 -12.98 -14.98
CA ASP A 298 -22.60 -12.34 -13.99
C ASP A 298 -21.76 -11.69 -12.86
N VAL A 299 -21.19 -10.51 -13.15
CA VAL A 299 -20.25 -9.82 -12.25
C VAL A 299 -20.95 -9.34 -10.98
N LYS A 300 -20.51 -9.86 -9.86
CA LYS A 300 -20.99 -9.57 -8.48
C LYS A 300 -20.06 -8.62 -7.71
N THR A 301 -19.05 -8.09 -8.36
CA THR A 301 -18.12 -7.15 -7.73
C THR A 301 -18.81 -5.87 -7.30
N ASP A 302 -18.72 -5.52 -6.02
CA ASP A 302 -19.17 -4.24 -5.49
C ASP A 302 -18.22 -3.12 -5.94
N LEU A 303 -18.78 -1.95 -6.28
CA LEU A 303 -18.01 -0.76 -6.59
C LEU A 303 -18.41 0.36 -5.62
N GLN A 304 -17.51 0.69 -4.69
CA GLN A 304 -17.78 1.62 -3.60
C GLN A 304 -16.70 2.71 -3.51
N PRO A 305 -17.04 3.92 -3.04
CA PRO A 305 -16.03 4.91 -2.71
C PRO A 305 -15.13 4.41 -1.58
N LEU A 306 -13.84 4.72 -1.65
CA LEU A 306 -12.88 4.34 -0.61
C LEU A 306 -13.15 5.15 0.67
N GLY A 307 -13.61 4.47 1.69
CA GLY A 307 -13.71 4.97 3.05
C GLY A 307 -12.43 4.72 3.87
N PRO A 308 -12.53 4.74 5.21
CA PRO A 308 -11.42 4.37 6.08
C PRO A 308 -10.91 2.96 5.77
N PHE A 309 -9.59 2.84 5.64
CA PHE A 309 -8.89 1.55 5.53
C PHE A 309 -8.23 1.24 6.88
N TRP A 310 -8.68 0.17 7.51
CA TRP A 310 -8.18 -0.28 8.80
C TRP A 310 -7.13 -1.35 8.59
N LEU A 311 -5.88 -1.06 8.96
CA LEU A 311 -4.77 -1.99 8.79
C LEU A 311 -5.01 -3.26 9.61
N ALA A 312 -4.90 -4.42 8.98
CA ALA A 312 -4.96 -5.68 9.69
C ALA A 312 -3.71 -5.91 10.53
N GLU A 313 -3.82 -6.79 11.51
CA GLU A 313 -2.79 -7.10 12.49
C GLU A 313 -1.49 -7.55 11.83
N ALA A 314 -0.36 -7.31 12.47
CA ALA A 314 0.98 -7.52 11.90
C ALA A 314 1.21 -8.97 11.39
N TYR A 315 0.57 -9.97 12.00
CA TYR A 315 0.70 -11.35 11.58
C TYR A 315 0.00 -11.67 10.25
N HIS A 316 -0.85 -10.77 9.74
CA HIS A 316 -1.47 -10.88 8.42
C HIS A 316 -0.63 -10.26 7.31
N GLN A 317 0.23 -9.30 7.62
CA GLN A 317 1.04 -8.58 6.63
C GLN A 317 2.10 -9.51 6.02
N ASN A 318 2.25 -9.48 4.69
CA ASN A 318 3.23 -10.27 3.93
C ASN A 318 3.21 -11.78 4.29
N TYR A 319 2.00 -12.33 4.48
CA TYR A 319 1.81 -13.68 5.07
C TYR A 319 2.58 -14.78 4.34
N TYR A 320 2.42 -14.88 3.03
CA TYR A 320 3.09 -15.93 2.23
C TYR A 320 4.60 -15.70 2.10
N GLU A 321 5.06 -14.44 2.00
CA GLU A 321 6.49 -14.11 1.97
C GLU A 321 7.17 -14.55 3.27
N ARG A 322 6.58 -14.22 4.43
CA ARG A 322 7.10 -14.63 5.74
C ARG A 322 7.16 -16.14 5.95
N LEU A 323 6.25 -16.88 5.35
CA LEU A 323 6.26 -18.36 5.42
C LEU A 323 7.13 -19.01 4.36
N GLY A 324 7.71 -18.26 3.41
CA GLY A 324 8.44 -18.80 2.26
C GLY A 324 7.58 -19.71 1.38
N LYS A 325 6.26 -19.42 1.28
CA LYS A 325 5.29 -20.25 0.54
C LYS A 325 4.66 -19.45 -0.60
N ASN A 326 4.19 -20.16 -1.63
CA ASN A 326 3.35 -19.57 -2.67
C ASN A 326 1.86 -19.81 -2.34
N PRO A 327 0.97 -18.83 -2.63
CA PRO A 327 -0.47 -19.02 -2.48
C PRO A 327 -0.98 -20.10 -3.43
N SER A 328 -1.81 -21.00 -2.94
CA SER A 328 -2.52 -22.00 -3.74
C SER A 328 -3.94 -21.56 -4.13
N CYS A 329 -4.45 -20.52 -3.46
CA CYS A 329 -5.83 -20.04 -3.60
C CYS A 329 -6.02 -19.02 -4.75
N VAL A 330 -4.93 -18.51 -5.33
CA VAL A 330 -4.98 -17.52 -6.42
C VAL A 330 -4.45 -18.15 -7.70
N ARG A 331 -5.28 -18.18 -8.73
CA ARG A 331 -4.90 -18.61 -10.08
C ARG A 331 -5.34 -17.54 -11.08
N ARG A 332 -4.39 -17.03 -11.86
CA ARG A 332 -4.68 -16.07 -12.92
C ARG A 332 -5.48 -16.72 -14.06
N VAL A 333 -6.57 -16.10 -14.45
CA VAL A 333 -7.41 -16.48 -15.59
C VAL A 333 -7.51 -15.26 -16.52
N SER A 334 -6.95 -15.35 -17.74
CA SER A 334 -7.06 -14.28 -18.73
C SER A 334 -8.52 -14.03 -19.08
N ARG A 335 -9.03 -12.83 -18.76
CA ARG A 335 -10.43 -12.45 -18.96
C ARG A 335 -10.60 -11.35 -20.01
N PHE A 336 -9.55 -10.58 -20.29
CA PHE A 336 -9.64 -9.39 -21.16
C PHE A 336 -8.95 -9.57 -22.52
N GLY A 337 -8.23 -10.68 -22.72
CA GLY A 337 -7.37 -10.93 -23.89
C GLY A 337 -6.01 -10.24 -23.71
N ASP A 338 -5.01 -10.79 -24.42
CA ASP A 338 -3.65 -10.27 -24.36
C ASP A 338 -3.55 -8.91 -25.05
N ARG A 339 -3.04 -7.91 -24.35
CA ARG A 339 -2.53 -6.69 -24.97
C ARG A 339 -1.01 -6.77 -25.05
N PRO A 340 -0.38 -6.28 -26.13
CA PRO A 340 1.08 -6.33 -26.31
C PRO A 340 1.90 -5.64 -25.21
N ASN A 341 1.26 -4.85 -24.33
CA ASN A 341 1.90 -4.05 -23.28
C ASN A 341 1.45 -4.37 -21.84
N ASP A 342 0.71 -5.46 -21.61
CA ASP A 342 0.36 -5.87 -20.22
C ASP A 342 1.57 -6.56 -19.58
N SER A 343 2.48 -5.75 -19.02
CA SER A 343 3.68 -6.22 -18.28
C SER A 343 3.34 -6.76 -16.87
N VAL A 344 2.09 -7.17 -16.64
CA VAL A 344 1.66 -7.80 -15.39
C VAL A 344 1.84 -9.31 -15.54
N PRO A 345 2.60 -9.99 -14.65
CA PRO A 345 2.97 -11.40 -14.75
C PRO A 345 1.80 -12.38 -14.65
#